data_23f4d2ae9103b291b5f313be0d3dcf76
#
_entry.id   23f4d2ae9103b291b5f313be0d3dcf76
#
_cell.length_a   1.000
_cell.length_b   1.000
_cell.length_c   1.000
_cell.angle_alpha   90.00
_cell.angle_beta   90.00
_cell.angle_gamma   90.00
#
_symmetry.space_group_name_H-M   'P 1'
#
loop_
_entity.id
_entity.type
_entity.pdbx_description
1 polymer ?
#
loop_
_entity_poly.entity_id
_entity_poly.type
_entity_poly.pdbx_seq_one_letter_code
_entity_poly.pdbx_strand_id
1 'polypeptide(L)'
;MCDHRDSKGMKFGYSGIKLCNRGMRVHGRQRLCMDALQTKLYPYGFLGFPGETKEMMKDTVRHVAALPVSGIKLQLLHVLRGTALAEQYQLHPFPLMELDEYSDFVIDCLELLPPDMVVHRLTGDGPRSLLLAPSWSTDKKRILNTIHRRLKERNTRQGEHFYG
;
A
#
# COMPACT_ATOMS: atom_id res chain seq x y z
N MET A 1 -4.57 20.74 21.16
CA MET A 1 -5.31 19.76 21.99
C MET A 1 -5.98 18.79 21.04
N CYS A 2 -5.35 17.66 20.75
CA CYS A 2 -5.90 16.66 19.82
C CYS A 2 -6.83 15.74 20.59
N ASP A 3 -8.11 15.76 20.20
CA ASP A 3 -9.14 14.92 20.82
C ASP A 3 -8.89 13.45 20.45
N HIS A 4 -8.70 12.62 21.47
CA HIS A 4 -8.34 11.20 21.37
C HIS A 4 -9.52 10.26 21.12
N ARG A 5 -10.64 10.78 20.65
CA ARG A 5 -11.84 9.98 20.40
C ARG A 5 -12.02 9.73 18.93
N ASP A 6 -11.35 8.70 18.40
CA ASP A 6 -11.94 7.83 17.37
C ASP A 6 -10.95 6.75 16.94
N SER A 7 -10.99 5.62 17.60
CA SER A 7 -10.43 4.36 17.10
C SER A 7 -11.17 3.83 15.84
N LYS A 8 -12.18 4.55 15.35
CA LYS A 8 -12.98 4.23 14.17
C LYS A 8 -12.75 5.16 12.97
N GLY A 9 -11.85 6.13 13.08
CA GLY A 9 -11.65 7.17 12.08
C GLY A 9 -10.72 6.82 10.93
N MET A 10 -10.60 5.55 10.54
CA MET A 10 -9.89 5.18 9.33
C MET A 10 -10.79 5.36 8.13
N LYS A 11 -10.80 6.56 7.54
CA LYS A 11 -11.39 6.76 6.23
C LYS A 11 -10.40 6.29 5.19
N PHE A 12 -10.76 5.24 4.47
CA PHE A 12 -10.10 4.86 3.25
C PHE A 12 -10.40 5.94 2.20
N GLY A 13 -9.38 6.54 1.63
CA GLY A 13 -9.52 7.29 0.39
C GLY A 13 -9.97 6.35 -0.72
N TYR A 14 -10.48 6.89 -1.82
CA TYR A 14 -11.07 6.16 -2.96
C TYR A 14 -10.15 5.11 -3.61
N SER A 15 -8.97 4.91 -3.12
CA SER A 15 -7.91 4.12 -3.74
C SER A 15 -7.04 3.35 -2.74
N GLY A 16 -7.60 2.85 -1.62
CA GLY A 16 -6.86 1.95 -0.73
C GLY A 16 -5.65 2.54 0.01
N ILE A 17 -5.39 3.84 -0.11
CA ILE A 17 -4.36 4.50 0.69
C ILE A 17 -4.90 4.79 2.08
N LYS A 18 -4.27 4.16 3.07
CA LYS A 18 -4.40 4.54 4.45
C LYS A 18 -3.32 5.55 4.79
N LEU A 19 -3.68 6.82 4.77
CA LEU A 19 -2.84 7.85 5.35
C LEU A 19 -2.89 7.72 6.87
N CYS A 20 -1.76 7.39 7.49
CA CYS A 20 -1.64 7.42 8.95
C CYS A 20 -1.65 8.88 9.37
N ASN A 21 -2.82 9.39 9.74
CA ASN A 21 -3.03 10.78 10.04
C ASN A 21 -2.95 11.00 11.55
N ARG A 22 -1.87 11.60 12.03
CA ARG A 22 -1.96 12.40 13.24
C ARG A 22 -2.51 13.76 12.84
N GLY A 23 -3.83 13.90 12.92
CA GLY A 23 -4.45 15.21 13.04
C GLY A 23 -4.95 15.90 11.78
N MET A 24 -5.63 15.21 10.85
CA MET A 24 -6.34 15.95 9.80
C MET A 24 -7.81 15.59 9.67
N ARG A 25 -8.66 16.57 9.90
CA ARG A 25 -10.03 16.60 9.37
C ARG A 25 -9.99 17.24 8.00
N VAL A 26 -10.58 16.58 7.05
CA VAL A 26 -10.73 17.12 5.72
C VAL A 26 -12.20 17.35 5.43
N HIS A 27 -12.55 18.62 5.28
CA HIS A 27 -13.73 19.04 4.56
C HIS A 27 -13.37 19.16 3.09
N GLY A 28 -13.73 18.15 2.30
CA GLY A 28 -13.80 18.23 0.84
C GLY A 28 -12.51 18.45 0.04
N ARG A 29 -11.36 18.73 0.69
CA ARG A 29 -10.03 18.81 0.06
C ARG A 29 -8.99 18.38 1.06
N GLN A 30 -8.30 17.31 0.77
CA GLN A 30 -7.21 16.82 1.62
C GLN A 30 -6.06 17.83 1.58
N ARG A 31 -5.90 18.62 2.63
CA ARG A 31 -4.67 19.36 2.87
C ARG A 31 -3.76 18.47 3.72
N LEU A 32 -2.66 18.05 3.16
CA LEU A 32 -1.55 17.52 3.93
C LEU A 32 -1.04 18.66 4.82
N CYS A 33 -1.19 18.53 6.14
CA CYS A 33 -0.52 19.43 7.06
C CYS A 33 0.97 19.07 7.02
N MET A 34 1.73 19.81 6.26
CA MET A 34 3.18 19.82 6.36
C MET A 34 3.50 20.62 7.62
N ASP A 35 3.73 19.91 8.71
CA ASP A 35 4.29 20.54 9.89
C ASP A 35 5.68 21.09 9.54
N ALA A 36 5.95 22.34 9.89
CA ALA A 36 7.23 23.02 9.68
C ALA A 36 8.42 22.35 10.41
N LEU A 37 8.19 21.29 11.12
CA LEU A 37 9.14 20.40 11.79
C LEU A 37 9.39 19.15 10.96
N GLN A 38 9.99 19.22 9.78
CA GLN A 38 10.65 18.11 9.04
C GLN A 38 10.11 16.67 9.30
N THR A 39 8.81 16.50 9.53
CA THR A 39 8.20 15.19 9.77
C THR A 39 8.08 14.49 8.43
N LYS A 40 8.98 13.55 8.17
CA LYS A 40 8.93 12.71 6.98
C LYS A 40 7.61 11.94 6.95
N LEU A 41 6.75 12.24 5.98
CA LEU A 41 5.48 11.57 5.78
C LEU A 41 5.69 10.34 4.89
N TYR A 42 5.22 9.18 5.36
CA TYR A 42 5.32 7.92 4.64
C TYR A 42 3.92 7.30 4.50
N PRO A 43 3.21 7.53 3.40
CA PRO A 43 1.91 6.91 3.17
C PRO A 43 2.04 5.39 3.00
N TYR A 44 0.97 4.69 3.38
CA TYR A 44 0.81 3.27 3.15
C TYR A 44 -0.10 3.06 1.94
N GLY A 45 0.42 2.45 0.89
CA GLY A 45 -0.35 1.90 -0.22
C GLY A 45 -0.68 0.45 0.05
N PHE A 46 -1.92 0.14 0.39
CA PHE A 46 -2.40 -1.24 0.47
C PHE A 46 -2.82 -1.68 -0.92
N LEU A 47 -2.39 -2.87 -1.31
CA LEU A 47 -2.67 -3.44 -2.62
C LEU A 47 -3.57 -4.67 -2.47
N GLY A 48 -4.64 -4.74 -3.27
CA GLY A 48 -5.51 -5.88 -3.37
C GLY A 48 -6.76 -5.84 -2.49
N PHE A 49 -7.32 -4.66 -2.20
CA PHE A 49 -8.62 -4.58 -1.53
C PHE A 49 -9.75 -5.17 -2.41
N PRO A 50 -10.75 -5.81 -1.80
CA PRO A 50 -11.93 -6.28 -2.52
C PRO A 50 -12.59 -5.15 -3.30
N GLY A 51 -12.85 -5.41 -4.59
CA GLY A 51 -13.48 -4.43 -5.48
C GLY A 51 -12.55 -3.38 -6.08
N GLU A 52 -11.27 -3.32 -5.69
CA GLU A 52 -10.29 -2.46 -6.35
C GLU A 52 -9.71 -3.14 -7.59
N THR A 53 -9.69 -2.39 -8.70
CA THR A 53 -8.98 -2.79 -9.90
C THR A 53 -7.50 -2.41 -9.82
N LYS A 54 -6.66 -3.06 -10.63
CA LYS A 54 -5.24 -2.69 -10.73
C LYS A 54 -5.05 -1.23 -11.13
N GLU A 55 -5.93 -0.70 -11.99
CA GLU A 55 -5.84 0.70 -12.41
C GLU A 55 -6.17 1.67 -11.27
N MET A 56 -7.20 1.39 -10.47
CA MET A 56 -7.51 2.19 -9.28
C MET A 56 -6.34 2.24 -8.29
N MET A 57 -5.66 1.11 -8.09
CA MET A 57 -4.47 1.04 -7.25
C MET A 57 -3.29 1.83 -7.85
N LYS A 58 -3.09 1.77 -9.19
CA LYS A 58 -2.08 2.57 -9.90
C LYS A 58 -2.38 4.07 -9.80
N ASP A 59 -3.63 4.48 -9.93
CA ASP A 59 -4.04 5.89 -9.75
C ASP A 59 -3.72 6.38 -8.34
N THR A 60 -3.90 5.53 -7.36
CA THR A 60 -3.47 5.80 -5.99
C THR A 60 -1.97 6.05 -5.90
N VAL A 61 -1.16 5.20 -6.53
CA VAL A 61 0.30 5.35 -6.56
C VAL A 61 0.70 6.64 -7.28
N ARG A 62 0.10 6.95 -8.44
CA ARG A 62 0.32 8.22 -9.17
C ARG A 62 -0.03 9.43 -8.31
N HIS A 63 -1.15 9.35 -7.57
CA HIS A 63 -1.54 10.43 -6.66
C HIS A 63 -0.50 10.65 -5.57
N VAL A 64 0.01 9.59 -4.95
CA VAL A 64 1.07 9.70 -3.93
C VAL A 64 2.38 10.20 -4.54
N ALA A 65 2.71 9.76 -5.74
CA ALA A 65 3.90 10.20 -6.46
C ALA A 65 3.92 11.71 -6.72
N ALA A 66 2.75 12.33 -6.88
CA ALA A 66 2.61 13.79 -7.06
C ALA A 66 2.64 14.58 -5.75
N LEU A 67 2.69 13.93 -4.58
CA LEU A 67 2.72 14.60 -3.29
C LEU A 67 4.16 14.82 -2.81
N PRO A 68 4.41 15.90 -2.02
CA PRO A 68 5.73 16.17 -1.44
C PRO A 68 6.00 15.24 -0.25
N VAL A 69 6.07 13.94 -0.49
CA VAL A 69 6.33 12.91 0.52
C VAL A 69 7.70 12.29 0.32
N SER A 70 8.36 11.91 1.41
CA SER A 70 9.74 11.40 1.35
C SER A 70 9.83 9.93 0.94
N GLY A 71 8.72 9.19 1.02
CA GLY A 71 8.71 7.78 0.65
C GLY A 71 7.35 7.13 0.84
N ILE A 72 7.25 5.87 0.45
CA ILE A 72 6.00 5.09 0.46
C ILE A 72 6.25 3.68 1.03
N LYS A 73 5.20 3.08 1.56
CA LYS A 73 5.15 1.65 1.89
C LYS A 73 4.09 1.00 1.02
N LEU A 74 4.49 0.17 0.09
CA LEU A 74 3.60 -0.70 -0.68
C LEU A 74 3.39 -1.99 0.10
N GLN A 75 2.15 -2.31 0.41
CA GLN A 75 1.85 -3.42 1.29
C GLN A 75 0.71 -4.27 0.76
N LEU A 76 0.95 -5.58 0.67
CA LEU A 76 -0.10 -6.55 0.34
C LEU A 76 -1.19 -6.54 1.41
N LEU A 77 -2.44 -6.63 0.97
CA LEU A 77 -3.56 -6.90 1.87
C LEU A 77 -3.39 -8.26 2.53
N HIS A 78 -3.48 -8.29 3.86
CA HIS A 78 -3.54 -9.51 4.66
C HIS A 78 -4.92 -9.69 5.25
N VAL A 79 -5.48 -10.86 5.08
CA VAL A 79 -6.70 -11.29 5.78
C VAL A 79 -6.26 -11.92 7.09
N LEU A 80 -6.54 -11.24 8.19
CA LEU A 80 -6.12 -11.65 9.54
C LEU A 80 -7.30 -12.10 10.38
N ARG A 81 -7.16 -13.23 11.08
CA ARG A 81 -8.18 -13.75 12.02
C ARG A 81 -8.59 -12.66 13.00
N GLY A 82 -9.89 -12.65 13.38
CA GLY A 82 -10.45 -11.68 14.32
C GLY A 82 -10.67 -10.28 13.74
N THR A 83 -10.67 -10.13 12.42
CA THR A 83 -11.01 -8.88 11.74
C THR A 83 -12.31 -9.04 10.96
N ALA A 84 -13.06 -7.94 10.79
CA ALA A 84 -14.25 -7.93 9.94
C ALA A 84 -13.96 -8.38 8.49
N LEU A 85 -12.77 -8.09 7.98
CA LEU A 85 -12.33 -8.55 6.67
C LEU A 85 -12.21 -10.08 6.62
N ALA A 86 -11.74 -10.71 7.70
CA ALA A 86 -11.64 -12.17 7.78
C ALA A 86 -13.04 -12.82 7.84
N GLU A 87 -13.97 -12.23 8.56
CA GLU A 87 -15.37 -12.69 8.60
C GLU A 87 -16.00 -12.60 7.21
N GLN A 88 -15.83 -11.44 6.54
CA GLN A 88 -16.29 -11.27 5.16
C GLN A 88 -15.66 -12.30 4.21
N TYR A 89 -14.35 -12.52 4.30
CA TYR A 89 -13.63 -13.47 3.46
C TYR A 89 -14.11 -14.92 3.67
N GLN A 90 -14.45 -15.30 4.90
CA GLN A 90 -14.97 -16.62 5.21
C GLN A 90 -16.40 -16.84 4.69
N LEU A 91 -17.24 -15.79 4.76
CA LEU A 91 -18.64 -15.86 4.28
C LEU A 91 -18.72 -15.73 2.75
N HIS A 92 -17.94 -14.82 2.19
CA HIS A 92 -17.92 -14.47 0.76
C HIS A 92 -16.47 -14.32 0.31
N PRO A 93 -15.78 -15.42 -0.04
CA PRO A 93 -14.40 -15.36 -0.51
C PRO A 93 -14.25 -14.45 -1.73
N PHE A 94 -13.26 -13.58 -1.69
CA PHE A 94 -12.88 -12.72 -2.80
C PHE A 94 -11.48 -13.09 -3.30
N PRO A 95 -11.16 -12.84 -4.58
CA PRO A 95 -9.85 -13.16 -5.12
C PRO A 95 -8.75 -12.34 -4.44
N LEU A 96 -7.65 -13.00 -4.13
CA LEU A 96 -6.42 -12.39 -3.64
C LEU A 96 -5.33 -12.60 -4.68
N MET A 97 -4.41 -11.65 -4.80
CA MET A 97 -3.28 -11.77 -5.73
C MET A 97 -2.40 -12.97 -5.35
N GLU A 98 -2.01 -13.73 -6.34
CA GLU A 98 -0.95 -14.73 -6.21
C GLU A 98 0.44 -14.06 -6.19
N LEU A 99 1.46 -14.78 -5.72
CA LEU A 99 2.81 -14.24 -5.56
C LEU A 99 3.36 -13.59 -6.84
N ASP A 100 3.17 -14.26 -7.95
CA ASP A 100 3.68 -13.79 -9.25
C ASP A 100 2.93 -12.55 -9.73
N GLU A 101 1.62 -12.55 -9.60
CA GLU A 101 0.76 -11.41 -9.92
C GLU A 101 1.07 -10.20 -9.03
N TYR A 102 1.24 -10.42 -7.73
CA TYR A 102 1.63 -9.38 -6.79
C TYR A 102 2.99 -8.78 -7.14
N SER A 103 3.96 -9.64 -7.45
CA SER A 103 5.32 -9.21 -7.77
C SER A 103 5.35 -8.34 -9.03
N ASP A 104 4.62 -8.74 -10.07
CA ASP A 104 4.49 -7.94 -11.30
C ASP A 104 3.79 -6.61 -11.02
N PHE A 105 2.71 -6.65 -10.24
CA PHE A 105 1.95 -5.44 -9.92
C PHE A 105 2.75 -4.45 -9.06
N VAL A 106 3.57 -4.95 -8.12
CA VAL A 106 4.49 -4.09 -7.35
C VAL A 106 5.50 -3.41 -8.27
N ILE A 107 6.00 -4.10 -9.29
CA ILE A 107 6.92 -3.50 -10.27
C ILE A 107 6.21 -2.40 -11.06
N ASP A 108 5.00 -2.64 -11.54
CA ASP A 108 4.20 -1.61 -12.21
C ASP A 108 4.02 -0.37 -11.31
N CYS A 109 3.82 -0.57 -10.01
CA CYS A 109 3.73 0.54 -9.04
C CYS A 109 5.07 1.26 -8.87
N LEU A 110 6.20 0.52 -8.81
CA LEU A 110 7.54 1.11 -8.70
C LEU A 110 7.88 1.97 -9.91
N GLU A 111 7.52 1.56 -11.10
CA GLU A 111 7.74 2.30 -12.34
C GLU A 111 7.04 3.67 -12.34
N LEU A 112 5.93 3.81 -11.60
CA LEU A 112 5.15 5.05 -11.48
C LEU A 112 5.62 6.00 -10.39
N LEU A 113 6.53 5.57 -9.51
CA LEU A 113 7.03 6.39 -8.39
C LEU A 113 8.23 7.24 -8.84
N PRO A 114 8.46 8.43 -8.25
CA PRO A 114 9.69 9.17 -8.46
C PRO A 114 10.92 8.30 -8.22
N PRO A 115 12.00 8.42 -9.02
CA PRO A 115 13.19 7.57 -8.88
C PRO A 115 13.93 7.79 -7.56
N ASP A 116 13.75 8.93 -6.91
CA ASP A 116 14.36 9.31 -5.63
C ASP A 116 13.45 9.06 -4.41
N MET A 117 12.19 8.66 -4.64
CA MET A 117 11.27 8.35 -3.54
C MET A 117 11.69 7.07 -2.82
N VAL A 118 11.79 7.12 -1.49
CA VAL A 118 12.20 5.95 -0.71
C VAL A 118 11.06 4.96 -0.58
N VAL A 119 11.25 3.74 -1.05
CA VAL A 119 10.30 2.64 -0.84
C VAL A 119 10.70 1.86 0.39
N HIS A 120 9.99 2.07 1.50
CA HIS A 120 10.32 1.48 2.79
C HIS A 120 9.93 0.00 2.90
N ARG A 121 8.92 -0.42 2.14
CA ARG A 121 8.39 -1.78 2.24
C ARG A 121 7.71 -2.18 0.94
N LEU A 122 7.91 -3.45 0.58
CA LEU A 122 7.28 -4.12 -0.55
C LEU A 122 6.52 -5.39 -0.15
N THR A 123 6.33 -5.61 1.16
CA THR A 123 5.70 -6.83 1.69
C THR A 123 4.77 -6.49 2.83
N GLY A 124 3.81 -7.37 3.14
CA GLY A 124 3.01 -7.28 4.35
C GLY A 124 3.82 -7.62 5.62
N ASP A 125 3.28 -7.26 6.78
CA ASP A 125 3.90 -7.49 8.08
C ASP A 125 2.86 -7.91 9.14
N GLY A 126 1.92 -8.74 8.75
CA GLY A 126 0.93 -9.31 9.66
C GLY A 126 1.53 -10.43 10.51
N PRO A 127 1.03 -10.64 11.74
CA PRO A 127 1.43 -11.76 12.57
C PRO A 127 1.05 -13.09 11.91
N ARG A 128 2.03 -13.99 11.75
CA ARG A 128 1.85 -15.29 11.07
C ARG A 128 0.74 -16.14 11.69
N SER A 129 0.61 -16.10 13.00
CA SER A 129 -0.40 -16.87 13.74
C SER A 129 -1.84 -16.44 13.43
N LEU A 130 -2.03 -15.21 13.01
CA LEU A 130 -3.33 -14.65 12.67
C LEU A 130 -3.62 -14.64 11.17
N LEU A 131 -2.62 -14.89 10.32
CA LEU A 131 -2.79 -14.83 8.88
C LEU A 131 -3.69 -15.96 8.38
N LEU A 132 -4.79 -15.60 7.73
CA LEU A 132 -5.66 -16.53 6.99
C LEU A 132 -5.23 -16.63 5.52
N ALA A 133 -4.99 -15.48 4.88
CA ALA A 133 -4.67 -15.40 3.47
C ALA A 133 -3.95 -14.08 3.12
N PRO A 134 -3.14 -14.05 2.05
CA PRO A 134 -2.64 -15.20 1.32
C PRO A 134 -1.46 -15.87 2.06
N SER A 135 -1.40 -17.19 2.06
CA SER A 135 -0.40 -17.97 2.83
C SER A 135 1.06 -17.72 2.39
N TRP A 136 1.28 -17.50 1.08
CA TRP A 136 2.61 -17.24 0.52
C TRP A 136 3.23 -15.94 1.05
N SER A 137 2.45 -15.00 1.56
CA SER A 137 2.92 -13.70 2.07
C SER A 137 3.79 -13.80 3.32
N THR A 138 3.85 -14.96 3.96
CA THR A 138 4.74 -15.23 5.11
C THR A 138 6.21 -15.37 4.73
N ASP A 139 6.51 -15.67 3.47
CA ASP A 139 7.88 -15.82 2.96
C ASP A 139 8.38 -14.54 2.30
N LYS A 140 8.74 -13.57 3.14
CA LYS A 140 9.25 -12.26 2.69
C LYS A 140 10.47 -12.38 1.79
N LYS A 141 11.37 -13.35 2.07
CA LYS A 141 12.58 -13.56 1.26
C LYS A 141 12.23 -13.99 -0.16
N ARG A 142 11.31 -14.94 -0.30
CA ARG A 142 10.83 -15.40 -1.61
C ARG A 142 10.18 -14.26 -2.38
N ILE A 143 9.34 -13.44 -1.73
CA ILE A 143 8.68 -12.29 -2.35
C ILE A 143 9.73 -11.32 -2.91
N LEU A 144 10.66 -10.87 -2.09
CA LEU A 144 11.69 -9.91 -2.50
C LEU A 144 12.58 -10.47 -3.61
N ASN A 145 12.99 -11.74 -3.51
CA ASN A 145 13.76 -12.39 -4.57
C ASN A 145 12.99 -12.47 -5.89
N THR A 146 11.68 -12.75 -5.83
CA THR A 146 10.82 -12.77 -7.03
C THR A 146 10.73 -11.39 -7.66
N ILE A 147 10.47 -10.34 -6.87
CA ILE A 147 10.43 -8.95 -7.36
C ILE A 147 11.78 -8.56 -8.00
N HIS A 148 12.90 -8.82 -7.33
CA HIS A 148 14.23 -8.49 -7.86
C HIS A 148 14.55 -9.25 -9.17
N ARG A 149 14.20 -10.53 -9.26
CA ARG A 149 14.37 -11.32 -10.47
C ARG A 149 13.54 -10.73 -11.62
N ARG A 150 12.27 -10.44 -11.38
CA ARG A 150 11.36 -9.90 -12.42
C ARG A 150 11.74 -8.47 -12.85
N LEU A 151 12.24 -7.62 -11.95
CA LEU A 151 12.79 -6.30 -12.32
C LEU A 151 13.92 -6.46 -13.35
N LYS A 152 14.82 -7.45 -13.13
CA LYS A 152 15.91 -7.74 -14.08
C LYS A 152 15.39 -8.31 -15.40
N GLU A 153 14.44 -9.27 -15.34
CA GLU A 153 13.83 -9.88 -16.53
C GLU A 153 13.09 -8.85 -17.39
N ARG A 154 12.39 -7.91 -16.76
CA ARG A 154 11.69 -6.80 -17.42
C ARG A 154 12.65 -5.67 -17.85
N ASN A 155 13.90 -5.71 -17.43
CA ASN A 155 14.90 -4.66 -17.66
C ASN A 155 14.36 -3.26 -17.30
N THR A 156 13.72 -3.15 -16.14
CA THR A 156 13.04 -1.94 -15.68
C THR A 156 13.51 -1.54 -14.27
N ARG A 157 13.14 -0.33 -13.85
CA ARG A 157 13.52 0.25 -12.57
C ARG A 157 12.45 1.17 -12.03
N GLN A 158 12.60 1.58 -10.77
CA GLN A 158 11.77 2.63 -10.19
C GLN A 158 11.88 3.92 -11.03
N GLY A 159 10.72 4.50 -11.32
CA GLY A 159 10.63 5.77 -12.04
C GLY A 159 10.67 5.66 -13.57
N GLU A 160 10.71 4.47 -14.13
CA GLU A 160 10.76 4.28 -15.59
C GLU A 160 9.56 4.91 -16.32
N HIS A 161 8.39 4.92 -15.67
CA HIS A 161 7.15 5.50 -16.19
C HIS A 161 6.64 6.68 -15.33
N PHE A 162 7.52 7.29 -14.56
CA PHE A 162 7.18 8.50 -13.80
C PHE A 162 7.28 9.73 -14.70
N TYR A 163 6.15 10.36 -14.93
CA TYR A 163 6.04 11.64 -15.64
C TYR A 163 5.65 12.70 -14.60
N GLY A 164 6.68 13.39 -14.08
CA GLY A 164 6.55 14.48 -13.11
C GLY A 164 5.93 15.75 -13.66
#